data_3c4215e8b6c9dc9f4e14fbff874d04a0
#
_entry.id   3c4215e8b6c9dc9f4e14fbff874d04a0
#
_cell.length_a   1.000
_cell.length_b   1.000
_cell.length_c   1.000
_cell.angle_alpha   90.00
_cell.angle_beta   90.00
_cell.angle_gamma   90.00
#
_symmetry.space_group_name_H-M   'P 1'
#
loop_
_entity.id
_entity.type
_entity.pdbx_description
1 polymer ?
#
loop_
_entity_poly.entity_id
_entity_poly.type
_entity_poly.pdbx_seq_one_letter_code
_entity_poly.pdbx_strand_id
1 'polypeptide(L)'
;MAFLFGRGKQVIPKPSGEHAIGTMRFDVKAQTRTVPVQAWYPARPTNEPVEPYLDDVVRAALADFTRVPKFLLPQNPSHSRVNAPAVSGRFPVVLFNHGFGSFQKQSTSLMEELASHGFVVMSVGHPAESLVVQLADGSSVRHDAKHPAWVEITAGLKELEKNLREVEPLLAQARAAKDLPSFTVAMKAVSSHRSYAVLLPLITHWCDDTKAVLDQLASTPLGAFVDASRVGAFGHSLGGMVAGRLAMTDERVRAGMNFDGAQLLEGEATTLRVPFCFLYADTSKSGNATVRTEGMNDALLGAGGIGAVLRGSMHLNFTDMNNLSMMARALGSIDRGEMSRVLRAATVGFFEHHLNGKPLTGFTPSATLAITKG
;
A
#
# COMPACT_ATOMS: atom_id res chain seq x y z
N MET A 1 26.75 4.22 -15.52
CA MET A 1 26.43 4.38 -14.08
C MET A 1 25.91 5.75 -13.68
N ALA A 2 26.34 6.84 -14.30
CA ALA A 2 25.88 8.21 -13.94
C ALA A 2 24.42 8.55 -14.31
N PHE A 3 23.71 7.70 -15.02
CA PHE A 3 22.33 7.92 -15.48
C PHE A 3 21.24 7.39 -14.53
N LEU A 4 21.59 6.76 -13.41
CA LEU A 4 20.63 6.24 -12.44
C LEU A 4 20.13 7.26 -11.43
N PHE A 5 20.86 8.38 -11.27
CA PHE A 5 20.57 9.41 -10.29
C PHE A 5 20.35 10.73 -11.02
N GLY A 6 19.10 11.14 -11.21
CA GLY A 6 18.77 12.46 -11.70
C GLY A 6 19.32 13.56 -10.75
N ARG A 7 19.80 14.69 -11.29
CA ARG A 7 20.35 15.81 -10.52
C ARG A 7 19.32 16.64 -9.73
N GLY A 8 18.08 16.15 -9.56
CA GLY A 8 17.06 16.81 -8.74
C GLY A 8 17.20 16.48 -7.25
N LYS A 9 16.97 17.45 -6.37
CA LYS A 9 16.77 17.18 -4.94
C LYS A 9 15.60 16.20 -4.78
N GLN A 10 15.90 15.00 -4.30
CA GLN A 10 14.88 14.05 -3.88
C GLN A 10 14.30 14.57 -2.57
N VAL A 11 13.04 14.88 -2.55
CA VAL A 11 12.39 15.44 -1.37
C VAL A 11 11.09 14.70 -1.15
N ILE A 12 10.89 14.19 0.06
CA ILE A 12 9.58 13.74 0.48
C ILE A 12 8.66 14.96 0.47
N PRO A 13 7.53 14.93 -0.26
CA PRO A 13 6.64 16.09 -0.35
C PRO A 13 6.15 16.50 1.03
N LYS A 14 6.17 17.82 1.28
CA LYS A 14 5.65 18.36 2.54
C LYS A 14 4.17 18.01 2.69
N PRO A 15 3.73 17.49 3.85
CA PRO A 15 2.32 17.26 4.14
C PRO A 15 1.51 18.56 4.12
N SER A 16 0.24 18.46 3.70
CA SER A 16 -0.63 19.61 3.48
C SER A 16 -1.62 19.87 4.63
N GLY A 17 -1.79 18.91 5.54
CA GLY A 17 -2.70 19.04 6.68
C GLY A 17 -2.14 19.93 7.79
N GLU A 18 -2.97 20.16 8.82
CA GLU A 18 -2.70 21.13 9.89
C GLU A 18 -1.86 20.56 11.06
N HIS A 19 -1.82 19.22 11.20
CA HIS A 19 -1.10 18.61 12.30
C HIS A 19 0.39 18.44 12.03
N ALA A 20 1.22 18.69 13.03
CA ALA A 20 2.57 18.14 13.09
C ALA A 20 2.46 16.60 13.20
N ILE A 21 3.51 15.88 12.80
CA ILE A 21 3.45 14.43 12.65
C ILE A 21 4.44 13.78 13.61
N GLY A 22 3.93 12.87 14.42
CA GLY A 22 4.71 11.92 15.20
C GLY A 22 4.82 10.59 14.49
N THR A 23 5.89 9.86 14.79
CA THR A 23 6.04 8.46 14.36
C THR A 23 6.62 7.63 15.48
N MET A 24 6.20 6.36 15.56
CA MET A 24 6.74 5.41 16.53
C MET A 24 6.68 3.98 16.00
N ARG A 25 7.48 3.10 16.59
CA ARG A 25 7.45 1.66 16.35
C ARG A 25 6.94 0.94 17.59
N PHE A 26 6.16 -0.08 17.38
CA PHE A 26 5.76 -1.03 18.39
C PHE A 26 5.50 -2.40 17.76
N ASP A 27 5.46 -3.42 18.59
CA ASP A 27 5.23 -4.78 18.16
C ASP A 27 3.89 -5.29 18.67
N VAL A 28 3.21 -6.07 17.84
CA VAL A 28 1.97 -6.77 18.16
C VAL A 28 2.22 -8.27 18.10
N LYS A 29 1.62 -9.05 18.98
CA LYS A 29 1.70 -10.50 18.97
C LYS A 29 0.58 -11.09 18.13
N ALA A 30 0.93 -11.67 16.97
CA ALA A 30 0.06 -12.58 16.23
C ALA A 30 0.22 -14.01 16.79
N GLN A 31 -0.61 -14.95 16.29
CA GLN A 31 -0.62 -16.32 16.82
C GLN A 31 0.76 -17.00 16.73
N THR A 32 1.49 -16.80 15.65
CA THR A 32 2.74 -17.53 15.36
C THR A 32 3.97 -16.63 15.29
N ARG A 33 3.78 -15.31 15.23
CA ARG A 33 4.89 -14.36 15.04
C ARG A 33 4.66 -13.02 15.71
N THR A 34 5.74 -12.27 15.87
CA THR A 34 5.69 -10.84 16.24
C THR A 34 5.51 -10.02 14.98
N VAL A 35 4.52 -9.15 14.97
CA VAL A 35 4.18 -8.23 13.87
C VAL A 35 4.64 -6.83 14.24
N PRO A 36 5.71 -6.31 13.62
CA PRO A 36 6.15 -4.95 13.86
C PRO A 36 5.26 -3.95 13.13
N VAL A 37 4.96 -2.85 13.80
CA VAL A 37 4.14 -1.76 13.28
C VAL A 37 4.95 -0.46 13.31
N GLN A 38 4.98 0.25 12.17
CA GLN A 38 5.40 1.65 12.12
C GLN A 38 4.14 2.50 12.05
N ALA A 39 3.96 3.42 13.01
CA ALA A 39 2.80 4.30 13.05
C ALA A 39 3.18 5.76 12.78
N TRP A 40 2.29 6.50 12.11
CA TRP A 40 2.30 7.95 11.96
C TRP A 40 1.00 8.49 12.53
N TYR A 41 1.08 9.61 13.26
CA TYR A 41 -0.08 10.13 13.99
C TYR A 41 0.00 11.65 14.17
N PRO A 42 -1.15 12.33 14.37
CA PRO A 42 -1.18 13.73 14.74
C PRO A 42 -0.42 13.98 16.03
N ALA A 43 0.56 14.88 15.99
CA ALA A 43 1.44 15.17 17.11
C ALA A 43 1.51 16.67 17.42
N ARG A 44 1.93 16.98 18.63
CA ARG A 44 2.26 18.36 19.02
C ARG A 44 3.63 18.72 18.42
N PRO A 45 3.84 19.97 18.01
CA PRO A 45 5.16 20.45 17.64
C PRO A 45 6.17 20.14 18.75
N THR A 46 7.34 19.62 18.36
CA THR A 46 8.40 19.20 19.27
C THR A 46 9.77 19.29 18.61
N ASN A 47 10.84 19.27 19.42
CA ASN A 47 12.23 19.19 18.96
C ASN A 47 12.77 17.76 18.93
N GLU A 48 11.94 16.74 19.12
CA GLU A 48 12.34 15.35 18.98
C GLU A 48 13.00 15.07 17.61
N PRO A 49 13.87 14.08 17.52
CA PRO A 49 14.58 13.77 16.27
C PRO A 49 13.64 13.54 15.09
N VAL A 50 14.05 14.01 13.90
CA VAL A 50 13.37 13.71 12.65
C VAL A 50 13.62 12.25 12.28
N GLU A 51 12.56 11.52 11.93
CA GLU A 51 12.68 10.16 11.40
C GLU A 51 13.33 10.20 10.01
N PRO A 52 14.42 9.46 9.75
CA PRO A 52 14.94 9.34 8.40
C PRO A 52 13.99 8.51 7.54
N TYR A 53 13.72 8.95 6.31
CA TYR A 53 12.90 8.19 5.37
C TYR A 53 13.47 6.79 5.14
N LEU A 54 14.70 6.70 4.68
CA LEU A 54 15.45 5.46 4.60
C LEU A 54 16.54 5.49 5.69
N ASP A 55 16.27 4.85 6.81
CA ASP A 55 17.30 4.64 7.83
C ASP A 55 18.37 3.65 7.37
N ASP A 56 19.40 3.48 8.18
CA ASP A 56 20.53 2.65 7.82
C ASP A 56 20.20 1.17 7.64
N VAL A 57 19.17 0.67 8.30
CA VAL A 57 18.73 -0.74 8.19
C VAL A 57 18.05 -0.95 6.83
N VAL A 58 17.10 -0.07 6.49
CA VAL A 58 16.39 -0.13 5.19
C VAL A 58 17.37 0.10 4.03
N ARG A 59 18.29 1.07 4.16
CA ARG A 59 19.31 1.34 3.13
C ARG A 59 20.25 0.15 2.91
N ALA A 60 20.65 -0.53 3.98
CA ALA A 60 21.46 -1.72 3.85
C ALA A 60 20.71 -2.86 3.15
N ALA A 61 19.44 -3.10 3.50
CA ALA A 61 18.61 -4.10 2.84
C ALA A 61 18.37 -3.77 1.36
N LEU A 62 18.09 -2.51 1.04
CA LEU A 62 17.94 -2.06 -0.35
C LEU A 62 19.24 -2.18 -1.15
N ALA A 63 20.40 -1.86 -0.56
CA ALA A 63 21.69 -2.01 -1.20
C ALA A 63 21.97 -3.46 -1.57
N ASP A 64 21.73 -4.39 -0.64
CA ASP A 64 21.91 -5.82 -0.84
C ASP A 64 20.96 -6.36 -1.93
N PHE A 65 19.71 -5.94 -1.90
CA PHE A 65 18.68 -6.39 -2.85
C PHE A 65 18.87 -5.84 -4.27
N THR A 66 19.12 -4.53 -4.37
CA THR A 66 19.23 -3.84 -5.67
C THR A 66 20.64 -3.87 -6.27
N ARG A 67 21.63 -4.31 -5.50
CA ARG A 67 23.07 -4.22 -5.84
C ARG A 67 23.55 -2.76 -6.06
N VAL A 68 22.82 -1.80 -5.53
CA VAL A 68 23.22 -0.38 -5.52
C VAL A 68 24.01 -0.11 -4.25
N PRO A 69 25.24 0.44 -4.34
CA PRO A 69 26.02 0.78 -3.16
C PRO A 69 25.25 1.67 -2.16
N LYS A 70 25.27 1.34 -0.86
CA LYS A 70 24.52 2.02 0.19
C LYS A 70 24.71 3.54 0.20
N PHE A 71 25.92 4.03 -0.11
CA PHE A 71 26.21 5.47 -0.14
C PHE A 71 25.51 6.23 -1.27
N LEU A 72 25.04 5.52 -2.30
CA LEU A 72 24.24 6.09 -3.39
C LEU A 72 22.74 6.14 -3.08
N LEU A 73 22.29 5.44 -2.02
CA LEU A 73 20.90 5.48 -1.61
C LEU A 73 20.60 6.78 -0.84
N PRO A 74 19.46 7.43 -1.08
CA PRO A 74 19.14 8.72 -0.48
C PRO A 74 19.03 8.66 1.04
N GLN A 75 19.41 9.75 1.70
CA GLN A 75 19.27 9.96 3.15
C GLN A 75 18.36 11.17 3.41
N ASN A 76 17.17 11.14 2.85
CA ASN A 76 16.24 12.24 3.03
C ASN A 76 15.57 12.17 4.40
N PRO A 77 15.45 13.30 5.11
CA PRO A 77 14.57 13.37 6.27
C PRO A 77 13.12 13.19 5.83
N SER A 78 12.31 12.59 6.67
CA SER A 78 10.86 12.69 6.59
C SER A 78 10.39 14.00 7.27
N HIS A 79 9.07 14.16 7.43
CA HIS A 79 8.51 15.31 8.17
C HIS A 79 8.06 14.91 9.58
N SER A 80 8.14 13.63 9.91
CA SER A 80 7.71 13.09 11.20
C SER A 80 8.82 13.12 12.25
N ARG A 81 8.40 13.29 13.52
CA ARG A 81 9.28 13.28 14.68
C ARG A 81 9.13 11.98 15.46
N VAL A 82 10.25 11.37 15.80
CA VAL A 82 10.27 10.10 16.54
C VAL A 82 9.69 10.30 17.93
N ASN A 83 8.68 9.49 18.29
CA ASN A 83 8.01 9.50 19.59
C ASN A 83 7.47 10.88 20.03
N ALA A 84 7.10 11.74 19.07
CA ALA A 84 6.51 13.03 19.36
C ALA A 84 5.21 12.86 20.18
N PRO A 85 4.92 13.74 21.15
CA PRO A 85 3.68 13.67 21.95
C PRO A 85 2.44 13.76 21.04
N ALA A 86 1.53 12.78 21.13
CA ALA A 86 0.30 12.79 20.37
C ALA A 86 -0.60 13.99 20.74
N VAL A 87 -1.37 14.51 19.79
CA VAL A 87 -2.45 15.46 20.03
C VAL A 87 -3.58 14.75 20.77
N SER A 88 -4.19 15.43 21.73
CA SER A 88 -5.36 14.91 22.44
C SER A 88 -6.55 14.76 21.49
N GLY A 89 -7.27 13.65 21.59
CA GLY A 89 -8.42 13.34 20.73
C GLY A 89 -8.44 11.88 20.36
N ARG A 90 -9.49 11.47 19.64
CA ARG A 90 -9.61 10.12 19.07
C ARG A 90 -9.72 10.24 17.55
N PHE A 91 -8.76 9.68 16.86
CA PHE A 91 -8.59 9.78 15.43
C PHE A 91 -8.95 8.47 14.72
N PRO A 92 -9.52 8.52 13.52
CA PRO A 92 -9.68 7.32 12.69
C PRO A 92 -8.34 6.62 12.47
N VAL A 93 -8.40 5.29 12.35
CA VAL A 93 -7.22 4.47 12.07
C VAL A 93 -7.21 4.04 10.62
N VAL A 94 -6.08 4.14 9.96
CA VAL A 94 -5.89 3.63 8.60
C VAL A 94 -4.73 2.64 8.59
N LEU A 95 -5.02 1.38 8.29
CA LEU A 95 -4.03 0.33 8.19
C LEU A 95 -3.43 0.29 6.79
N PHE A 96 -2.13 0.19 6.70
CA PHE A 96 -1.40 0.08 5.44
C PHE A 96 -0.64 -1.23 5.34
N ASN A 97 -0.76 -1.89 4.19
CA ASN A 97 0.04 -3.05 3.83
C ASN A 97 0.86 -2.71 2.58
N HIS A 98 2.18 -2.89 2.66
CA HIS A 98 3.10 -2.62 1.55
C HIS A 98 3.04 -3.69 0.45
N GLY A 99 3.73 -3.51 -0.66
CA GLY A 99 3.87 -4.52 -1.72
C GLY A 99 4.81 -5.66 -1.30
N PHE A 100 4.69 -6.82 -1.96
CA PHE A 100 5.60 -7.94 -1.75
C PHE A 100 7.06 -7.52 -1.94
N GLY A 101 7.93 -7.96 -1.05
CA GLY A 101 9.35 -7.61 -1.12
C GLY A 101 9.67 -6.14 -0.85
N SER A 102 8.72 -5.38 -0.27
CA SER A 102 8.92 -4.00 0.14
C SER A 102 9.08 -3.88 1.67
N PHE A 103 8.78 -2.75 2.25
CA PHE A 103 9.00 -2.45 3.66
C PHE A 103 7.98 -1.43 4.17
N GLN A 104 7.84 -1.33 5.50
CA GLN A 104 6.82 -0.51 6.18
C GLN A 104 6.82 0.97 5.77
N LYS A 105 7.98 1.55 5.44
CA LYS A 105 8.13 2.95 5.02
C LYS A 105 8.00 3.16 3.49
N GLN A 106 7.50 2.17 2.75
CA GLN A 106 7.36 2.23 1.29
C GLN A 106 6.69 3.50 0.77
N SER A 107 5.73 4.02 1.51
CA SER A 107 4.88 5.15 1.12
C SER A 107 4.78 6.18 2.26
N THR A 108 5.90 6.52 2.89
CA THR A 108 5.98 7.47 4.01
C THR A 108 5.32 8.81 3.69
N SER A 109 5.48 9.33 2.46
CA SER A 109 4.85 10.60 2.05
C SER A 109 3.32 10.56 2.19
N LEU A 110 2.72 9.41 1.95
CA LEU A 110 1.28 9.21 2.06
C LEU A 110 0.84 9.00 3.52
N MET A 111 1.67 8.29 4.31
CA MET A 111 1.42 8.14 5.75
C MET A 111 1.44 9.49 6.46
N GLU A 112 2.44 10.32 6.13
CA GLU A 112 2.58 11.67 6.69
C GLU A 112 1.44 12.59 6.24
N GLU A 113 1.00 12.48 4.99
CA GLU A 113 -0.15 13.24 4.50
C GLU A 113 -1.41 12.91 5.30
N LEU A 114 -1.76 11.63 5.43
CA LEU A 114 -2.90 11.19 6.22
C LEU A 114 -2.79 11.63 7.69
N ALA A 115 -1.63 11.46 8.31
CA ALA A 115 -1.42 11.85 9.71
C ALA A 115 -1.57 13.36 9.90
N SER A 116 -1.11 14.17 8.94
CA SER A 116 -1.31 15.63 8.99
C SER A 116 -2.77 16.05 8.89
N HIS A 117 -3.62 15.21 8.31
CA HIS A 117 -5.07 15.39 8.21
C HIS A 117 -5.88 14.76 9.35
N GLY A 118 -5.21 14.29 10.41
CA GLY A 118 -5.91 13.79 11.59
C GLY A 118 -6.22 12.29 11.54
N PHE A 119 -5.41 11.48 10.90
CA PHE A 119 -5.50 10.02 10.95
C PHE A 119 -4.34 9.42 11.74
N VAL A 120 -4.57 8.32 12.42
CA VAL A 120 -3.51 7.42 12.90
C VAL A 120 -3.29 6.37 11.83
N VAL A 121 -2.12 6.38 11.20
CA VAL A 121 -1.78 5.42 10.14
C VAL A 121 -0.83 4.38 10.71
N MET A 122 -1.16 3.11 10.54
CA MET A 122 -0.36 1.99 11.02
C MET A 122 0.08 1.11 9.84
N SER A 123 1.36 1.16 9.51
CA SER A 123 1.95 0.29 8.49
C SER A 123 2.39 -1.02 9.13
N VAL A 124 1.79 -2.10 8.67
CA VAL A 124 2.02 -3.46 9.17
C VAL A 124 3.26 -4.04 8.48
N GLY A 125 4.19 -4.55 9.27
CA GLY A 125 5.36 -5.27 8.77
C GLY A 125 5.10 -6.77 8.75
N HIS A 126 5.61 -7.45 7.73
CA HIS A 126 5.43 -8.89 7.52
C HIS A 126 6.81 -9.57 7.56
N PRO A 127 7.27 -10.07 8.73
CA PRO A 127 8.59 -10.66 8.90
C PRO A 127 8.83 -11.81 7.92
N ALA A 128 10.05 -11.88 7.38
CA ALA A 128 10.52 -12.81 6.35
C ALA A 128 9.92 -12.60 4.93
N GLU A 129 8.77 -11.97 4.81
CA GLU A 129 8.07 -11.70 3.52
C GLU A 129 8.27 -10.26 3.05
N SER A 130 8.64 -9.35 3.95
CA SER A 130 9.14 -8.00 3.64
C SER A 130 10.62 -8.04 3.26
N LEU A 131 11.07 -7.04 2.51
CA LEU A 131 12.49 -6.82 2.28
C LEU A 131 13.26 -6.69 3.61
N VAL A 132 12.70 -5.92 4.51
CA VAL A 132 13.16 -5.77 5.88
C VAL A 132 12.01 -5.23 6.74
N VAL A 133 11.92 -5.71 7.97
CA VAL A 133 11.10 -5.12 9.03
C VAL A 133 11.98 -4.77 10.22
N GLN A 134 11.60 -3.73 10.93
CA GLN A 134 12.26 -3.30 12.16
C GLN A 134 11.30 -3.49 13.34
N LEU A 135 11.76 -4.18 14.38
CA LEU A 135 11.04 -4.38 15.63
C LEU A 135 11.21 -3.17 16.55
N ALA A 136 10.37 -3.11 17.58
CA ALA A 136 10.38 -2.02 18.56
C ALA A 136 11.70 -1.92 19.36
N ASP A 137 12.37 -3.04 19.56
CA ASP A 137 13.68 -3.11 20.26
C ASP A 137 14.87 -2.65 19.39
N GLY A 138 14.61 -2.25 18.13
CA GLY A 138 15.62 -1.84 17.16
C GLY A 138 16.25 -2.98 16.37
N SER A 139 15.95 -4.24 16.71
CA SER A 139 16.36 -5.38 15.88
C SER A 139 15.63 -5.38 14.53
N SER A 140 16.10 -6.17 13.57
CA SER A 140 15.48 -6.24 12.24
C SER A 140 15.46 -7.66 11.71
N VAL A 141 14.40 -7.98 10.99
CA VAL A 141 14.29 -9.22 10.20
C VAL A 141 14.36 -8.85 8.73
N ARG A 142 15.35 -9.36 8.03
CA ARG A 142 15.52 -9.19 6.58
C ARG A 142 14.87 -10.36 5.86
N HIS A 143 14.53 -10.14 4.59
CA HIS A 143 14.10 -11.22 3.72
C HIS A 143 15.14 -12.33 3.68
N ASP A 144 14.66 -13.55 3.65
CA ASP A 144 15.48 -14.73 3.35
C ASP A 144 15.08 -15.24 1.96
N ALA A 145 16.01 -15.17 1.00
CA ALA A 145 15.80 -15.68 -0.35
C ALA A 145 15.52 -17.20 -0.39
N LYS A 146 15.80 -17.92 0.70
CA LYS A 146 15.49 -19.35 0.87
C LYS A 146 14.16 -19.58 1.59
N HIS A 147 13.53 -18.52 2.12
CA HIS A 147 12.22 -18.64 2.77
C HIS A 147 11.19 -19.17 1.77
N PRO A 148 10.38 -20.18 2.11
CA PRO A 148 9.44 -20.80 1.16
C PRO A 148 8.57 -19.79 0.42
N ALA A 149 8.00 -18.79 1.10
CA ALA A 149 7.18 -17.77 0.47
C ALA A 149 7.95 -16.99 -0.63
N TRP A 150 9.23 -16.65 -0.41
CA TRP A 150 10.07 -15.98 -1.42
C TRP A 150 10.34 -16.87 -2.62
N VAL A 151 10.68 -18.14 -2.36
CA VAL A 151 10.94 -19.13 -3.42
C VAL A 151 9.70 -19.34 -4.27
N GLU A 152 8.56 -19.62 -3.64
CA GLU A 152 7.31 -19.91 -4.33
C GLU A 152 6.80 -18.69 -5.13
N ILE A 153 6.79 -17.49 -4.53
CA ILE A 153 6.27 -16.30 -5.20
C ILE A 153 7.19 -15.87 -6.34
N THR A 154 8.51 -15.88 -6.13
CA THR A 154 9.43 -15.55 -7.22
C THR A 154 9.38 -16.56 -8.37
N ALA A 155 9.15 -17.83 -8.07
CA ALA A 155 8.89 -18.85 -9.10
C ALA A 155 7.55 -18.58 -9.80
N GLY A 156 6.47 -18.30 -9.04
CA GLY A 156 5.15 -17.95 -9.58
C GLY A 156 5.17 -16.73 -10.48
N LEU A 157 5.89 -15.66 -10.10
CA LEU A 157 6.06 -14.47 -10.92
C LEU A 157 6.84 -14.75 -12.24
N LYS A 158 7.90 -15.56 -12.17
CA LYS A 158 8.62 -16.00 -13.38
C LYS A 158 7.73 -16.87 -14.27
N GLU A 159 6.93 -17.75 -13.69
CA GLU A 159 5.97 -18.55 -14.43
C GLU A 159 4.85 -17.68 -15.04
N LEU A 160 4.42 -16.62 -14.35
CA LEU A 160 3.44 -15.66 -14.90
C LEU A 160 3.96 -15.01 -16.18
N GLU A 161 5.22 -14.55 -16.20
CA GLU A 161 5.84 -14.01 -17.42
C GLU A 161 5.86 -15.02 -18.59
N LYS A 162 6.15 -16.28 -18.29
CA LYS A 162 6.16 -17.35 -19.30
C LYS A 162 4.76 -17.73 -19.77
N ASN A 163 3.79 -17.73 -18.85
CA ASN A 163 2.43 -18.23 -19.08
C ASN A 163 1.41 -17.11 -19.35
N LEU A 164 1.87 -15.91 -19.71
CA LEU A 164 0.97 -14.79 -20.04
C LEU A 164 -0.09 -15.16 -21.07
N ARG A 165 0.23 -16.03 -22.04
CA ARG A 165 -0.73 -16.51 -23.06
C ARG A 165 -1.85 -17.35 -22.46
N GLU A 166 -1.61 -18.05 -21.33
CA GLU A 166 -2.61 -18.86 -20.62
C GLU A 166 -3.45 -17.99 -19.68
N VAL A 167 -2.81 -17.04 -19.04
CA VAL A 167 -3.42 -16.18 -18.01
C VAL A 167 -4.20 -15.00 -18.61
N GLU A 168 -3.72 -14.39 -19.69
CA GLU A 168 -4.36 -13.19 -20.28
C GLU A 168 -5.81 -13.42 -20.70
N PRO A 169 -6.23 -14.56 -21.26
CA PRO A 169 -7.65 -14.83 -21.53
C PRO A 169 -8.52 -14.82 -20.26
N LEU A 170 -8.02 -15.34 -19.14
CA LEU A 170 -8.72 -15.34 -17.85
C LEU A 170 -8.85 -13.90 -17.30
N LEU A 171 -7.76 -13.16 -17.34
CA LEU A 171 -7.76 -11.75 -16.94
C LEU A 171 -8.67 -10.89 -17.85
N ALA A 172 -8.68 -11.18 -19.14
CA ALA A 172 -9.58 -10.49 -20.09
C ALA A 172 -11.04 -10.77 -19.77
N GLN A 173 -11.41 -11.98 -19.38
CA GLN A 173 -12.75 -12.31 -18.91
C GLN A 173 -13.12 -11.53 -17.66
N ALA A 174 -12.22 -11.43 -16.67
CA ALA A 174 -12.45 -10.66 -15.46
C ALA A 174 -12.64 -9.17 -15.76
N ARG A 175 -11.82 -8.58 -16.65
CA ARG A 175 -11.97 -7.18 -17.08
C ARG A 175 -13.27 -6.94 -17.86
N ALA A 176 -13.73 -7.92 -18.64
CA ALA A 176 -14.95 -7.82 -19.44
C ALA A 176 -16.24 -8.00 -18.62
N ALA A 177 -16.13 -8.52 -17.39
CA ALA A 177 -17.29 -8.76 -16.53
C ALA A 177 -18.04 -7.45 -16.23
N LYS A 178 -19.36 -7.48 -16.37
CA LYS A 178 -20.24 -6.31 -16.15
C LYS A 178 -20.98 -6.39 -14.81
N ASP A 179 -20.96 -7.54 -14.19
CA ASP A 179 -21.63 -7.82 -12.92
C ASP A 179 -20.75 -8.67 -12.00
N LEU A 180 -21.09 -8.66 -10.72
CA LEU A 180 -20.36 -9.37 -9.69
C LEU A 180 -20.34 -10.91 -9.89
N PRO A 181 -21.44 -11.58 -10.30
CA PRO A 181 -21.40 -13.02 -10.57
C PRO A 181 -20.41 -13.40 -11.67
N SER A 182 -20.44 -12.74 -12.83
CA SER A 182 -19.54 -12.99 -13.95
C SER A 182 -18.08 -12.71 -13.56
N PHE A 183 -17.84 -11.61 -12.83
CA PHE A 183 -16.52 -11.30 -12.30
C PHE A 183 -16.02 -12.37 -11.33
N THR A 184 -16.88 -12.81 -10.41
CA THR A 184 -16.53 -13.83 -9.41
C THR A 184 -16.08 -15.12 -10.07
N VAL A 185 -16.80 -15.60 -11.09
CA VAL A 185 -16.41 -16.80 -11.84
C VAL A 185 -15.06 -16.63 -12.50
N ALA A 186 -14.87 -15.53 -13.25
CA ALA A 186 -13.63 -15.25 -13.97
C ALA A 186 -12.45 -15.07 -13.01
N MET A 187 -12.62 -14.31 -11.92
CA MET A 187 -11.55 -14.05 -10.97
C MET A 187 -11.20 -15.28 -10.13
N LYS A 188 -12.14 -16.16 -9.80
CA LYS A 188 -11.83 -17.47 -9.18
C LYS A 188 -10.99 -18.34 -10.11
N ALA A 189 -11.23 -18.32 -11.42
CA ALA A 189 -10.38 -19.01 -12.39
C ALA A 189 -8.97 -18.43 -12.42
N VAL A 190 -8.82 -17.09 -12.41
CA VAL A 190 -7.51 -16.43 -12.26
C VAL A 190 -6.84 -16.85 -10.96
N SER A 191 -7.54 -16.78 -9.83
CA SER A 191 -7.01 -17.12 -8.50
C SER A 191 -6.54 -18.58 -8.39
N SER A 192 -7.20 -19.48 -9.13
CA SER A 192 -6.84 -20.90 -9.15
C SER A 192 -5.69 -21.22 -10.11
N HIS A 193 -5.31 -20.28 -11.00
CA HIS A 193 -4.19 -20.49 -11.89
C HIS A 193 -2.88 -20.54 -11.10
N ARG A 194 -1.99 -21.49 -11.41
CA ARG A 194 -0.74 -21.75 -10.67
C ARG A 194 0.11 -20.51 -10.38
N SER A 195 0.12 -19.54 -11.30
CA SER A 195 0.90 -18.31 -11.14
C SER A 195 0.31 -17.32 -10.12
N TYR A 196 -0.98 -17.42 -9.80
CA TYR A 196 -1.66 -16.58 -8.82
C TYR A 196 -2.00 -17.31 -7.52
N ALA A 197 -2.24 -18.62 -7.60
CA ALA A 197 -2.58 -19.44 -6.42
C ALA A 197 -1.51 -19.36 -5.32
N VAL A 198 -0.24 -19.18 -5.70
CA VAL A 198 0.89 -18.99 -4.76
C VAL A 198 0.78 -17.72 -3.92
N LEU A 199 -0.04 -16.74 -4.32
CA LEU A 199 -0.26 -15.50 -3.56
C LEU A 199 -1.34 -15.66 -2.47
N LEU A 200 -2.25 -16.62 -2.61
CA LEU A 200 -3.39 -16.76 -1.69
C LEU A 200 -2.99 -17.03 -0.24
N PRO A 201 -2.07 -17.97 0.06
CA PRO A 201 -1.59 -18.17 1.44
C PRO A 201 -0.96 -16.91 2.02
N LEU A 202 -0.21 -16.17 1.20
CA LEU A 202 0.46 -14.94 1.64
C LEU A 202 -0.55 -13.83 1.96
N ILE A 203 -1.57 -13.65 1.12
CA ILE A 203 -2.68 -12.72 1.39
C ILE A 203 -3.35 -13.08 2.73
N THR A 204 -3.59 -14.37 2.98
CA THR A 204 -4.18 -14.85 4.23
C THR A 204 -3.29 -14.51 5.44
N HIS A 205 -2.00 -14.84 5.38
CA HIS A 205 -1.05 -14.52 6.46
C HIS A 205 -0.98 -13.02 6.75
N TRP A 206 -0.96 -12.18 5.71
CA TRP A 206 -0.91 -10.73 5.88
C TRP A 206 -2.23 -10.15 6.42
N CYS A 207 -3.36 -10.76 6.06
CA CYS A 207 -4.64 -10.45 6.70
C CYS A 207 -4.62 -10.80 8.19
N ASP A 208 -4.07 -11.95 8.57
CA ASP A 208 -4.00 -12.37 9.97
C ASP A 208 -3.08 -11.45 10.79
N ASP A 209 -1.93 -11.05 10.24
CA ASP A 209 -1.08 -10.01 10.85
C ASP A 209 -1.84 -8.70 11.08
N THR A 210 -2.56 -8.25 10.05
CA THR A 210 -3.30 -6.99 10.11
C THR A 210 -4.48 -7.07 11.09
N LYS A 211 -5.17 -8.21 11.16
CA LYS A 211 -6.21 -8.48 12.17
C LYS A 211 -5.64 -8.50 13.58
N ALA A 212 -4.43 -9.07 13.78
CA ALA A 212 -3.78 -9.06 15.08
C ALA A 212 -3.50 -7.61 15.57
N VAL A 213 -3.17 -6.69 14.66
CA VAL A 213 -3.04 -5.25 14.99
C VAL A 213 -4.40 -4.68 15.40
N LEU A 214 -5.48 -4.99 14.68
CA LEU A 214 -6.84 -4.55 15.03
C LEU A 214 -7.32 -5.13 16.36
N ASP A 215 -7.03 -6.40 16.64
CA ASP A 215 -7.44 -7.07 17.89
C ASP A 215 -6.79 -6.45 19.12
N GLN A 216 -5.58 -5.90 18.97
CA GLN A 216 -4.80 -5.32 20.06
C GLN A 216 -4.77 -3.79 20.00
N LEU A 217 -5.57 -3.16 19.15
CA LEU A 217 -5.53 -1.72 18.88
C LEU A 217 -5.61 -0.87 20.16
N ALA A 218 -6.51 -1.22 21.09
CA ALA A 218 -6.69 -0.51 22.34
C ALA A 218 -5.49 -0.63 23.30
N SER A 219 -4.68 -1.69 23.18
CA SER A 219 -3.50 -1.93 24.01
C SER A 219 -2.19 -1.44 23.37
N THR A 220 -2.23 -0.92 22.15
CA THR A 220 -1.06 -0.28 21.53
C THR A 220 -0.71 1.02 22.24
N PRO A 221 0.52 1.54 22.09
CA PRO A 221 0.90 2.84 22.64
C PRO A 221 0.01 4.01 22.18
N LEU A 222 -0.68 3.85 21.06
CA LEU A 222 -1.62 4.83 20.50
C LEU A 222 -3.09 4.52 20.83
N GLY A 223 -3.39 3.46 21.59
CA GLY A 223 -4.75 2.99 21.87
C GLY A 223 -5.69 4.05 22.44
N ALA A 224 -5.18 4.95 23.29
CA ALA A 224 -5.95 6.06 23.85
C ALA A 224 -6.35 7.14 22.82
N PHE A 225 -5.63 7.20 21.69
CA PHE A 225 -5.77 8.23 20.63
C PHE A 225 -6.52 7.73 19.39
N VAL A 226 -6.90 6.47 19.34
CA VAL A 226 -7.57 5.87 18.18
C VAL A 226 -9.07 5.69 18.39
N ASP A 227 -9.83 5.87 17.32
CA ASP A 227 -11.24 5.55 17.26
C ASP A 227 -11.43 4.24 16.48
N ALA A 228 -11.57 3.14 17.21
CA ALA A 228 -11.73 1.81 16.64
C ALA A 228 -13.06 1.61 15.87
N SER A 229 -14.00 2.55 15.93
CA SER A 229 -15.22 2.51 15.11
C SER A 229 -15.03 3.05 13.70
N ARG A 230 -13.91 3.74 13.43
CA ARG A 230 -13.56 4.39 12.17
C ARG A 230 -12.24 3.85 11.63
N VAL A 231 -12.27 2.63 11.09
CA VAL A 231 -11.08 1.95 10.57
C VAL A 231 -11.11 1.90 9.04
N GLY A 232 -10.04 2.35 8.41
CA GLY A 232 -9.76 2.17 6.99
C GLY A 232 -8.63 1.18 6.77
N ALA A 233 -8.56 0.63 5.55
CA ALA A 233 -7.44 -0.21 5.12
C ALA A 233 -7.02 0.13 3.70
N PHE A 234 -5.73 0.26 3.44
CA PHE A 234 -5.23 0.41 2.08
C PHE A 234 -3.89 -0.28 1.89
N GLY A 235 -3.51 -0.45 0.65
CA GLY A 235 -2.23 -1.04 0.35
C GLY A 235 -1.87 -0.97 -1.13
N HIS A 236 -0.62 -1.30 -1.42
CA HIS A 236 -0.07 -1.34 -2.76
C HIS A 236 0.17 -2.78 -3.20
N SER A 237 -0.18 -3.11 -4.44
CA SER A 237 0.11 -4.44 -5.01
C SER A 237 -0.50 -5.56 -4.15
N LEU A 238 0.32 -6.47 -3.61
CA LEU A 238 -0.13 -7.50 -2.66
C LEU A 238 -0.84 -6.89 -1.44
N GLY A 239 -0.31 -5.79 -0.89
CA GLY A 239 -0.96 -5.08 0.21
C GLY A 239 -2.33 -4.51 -0.15
N GLY A 240 -2.55 -4.14 -1.41
CA GLY A 240 -3.86 -3.76 -1.93
C GLY A 240 -4.85 -4.93 -1.97
N MET A 241 -4.38 -6.14 -2.32
CA MET A 241 -5.19 -7.37 -2.25
C MET A 241 -5.58 -7.69 -0.80
N VAL A 242 -4.66 -7.47 0.16
CA VAL A 242 -4.92 -7.61 1.59
C VAL A 242 -6.01 -6.63 2.05
N ALA A 243 -5.90 -5.36 1.67
CA ALA A 243 -6.92 -4.35 2.00
C ALA A 243 -8.31 -4.74 1.46
N GLY A 244 -8.38 -5.24 0.22
CA GLY A 244 -9.63 -5.74 -0.35
C GLY A 244 -10.16 -6.98 0.39
N ARG A 245 -9.29 -7.93 0.74
CA ARG A 245 -9.69 -9.12 1.52
C ARG A 245 -10.22 -8.72 2.90
N LEU A 246 -9.58 -7.78 3.59
CA LEU A 246 -10.06 -7.26 4.87
C LEU A 246 -11.42 -6.58 4.71
N ALA A 247 -11.63 -5.77 3.66
CA ALA A 247 -12.92 -5.13 3.36
C ALA A 247 -14.04 -6.13 3.05
N MET A 248 -13.69 -7.36 2.65
CA MET A 248 -14.63 -8.46 2.43
C MET A 248 -14.93 -9.27 3.70
N THR A 249 -13.96 -9.37 4.64
CA THR A 249 -14.01 -10.39 5.70
C THR A 249 -13.97 -9.84 7.12
N ASP A 250 -13.60 -8.57 7.33
CA ASP A 250 -13.51 -7.97 8.67
C ASP A 250 -14.48 -6.78 8.78
N GLU A 251 -15.50 -6.92 9.61
CA GLU A 251 -16.55 -5.91 9.79
C GLU A 251 -16.08 -4.61 10.46
N ARG A 252 -14.90 -4.61 11.07
CA ARG A 252 -14.30 -3.39 11.66
C ARG A 252 -13.83 -2.42 10.58
N VAL A 253 -13.44 -2.92 9.39
CA VAL A 253 -13.05 -2.08 8.25
C VAL A 253 -14.28 -1.38 7.70
N ARG A 254 -14.23 -0.05 7.56
CA ARG A 254 -15.32 0.80 7.10
C ARG A 254 -15.10 1.39 5.71
N ALA A 255 -13.87 1.44 5.25
CA ALA A 255 -13.50 1.92 3.92
C ALA A 255 -12.15 1.31 3.51
N GLY A 256 -11.90 1.13 2.21
CA GLY A 256 -10.63 0.59 1.78
C GLY A 256 -10.17 1.08 0.42
N MET A 257 -8.84 1.00 0.18
CA MET A 257 -8.25 1.30 -1.13
C MET A 257 -7.21 0.25 -1.51
N ASN A 258 -7.19 -0.08 -2.81
CA ASN A 258 -6.19 -0.96 -3.40
C ASN A 258 -5.47 -0.20 -4.52
N PHE A 259 -4.16 -0.03 -4.37
CA PHE A 259 -3.29 0.57 -5.37
C PHE A 259 -2.66 -0.51 -6.23
N ASP A 260 -3.17 -0.64 -7.44
CA ASP A 260 -2.66 -1.45 -8.54
C ASP A 260 -2.47 -2.95 -8.22
N GLY A 261 -3.34 -3.51 -7.37
CA GLY A 261 -3.41 -4.94 -7.08
C GLY A 261 -4.59 -5.63 -7.76
N ALA A 262 -4.36 -6.79 -8.37
CA ALA A 262 -5.44 -7.67 -8.85
C ALA A 262 -6.16 -8.30 -7.65
N GLN A 263 -7.46 -8.03 -7.49
CA GLN A 263 -8.20 -8.53 -6.32
C GLN A 263 -8.55 -10.02 -6.47
N LEU A 264 -7.65 -10.88 -6.02
CA LEU A 264 -7.88 -12.31 -6.03
C LEU A 264 -9.02 -12.71 -5.08
N LEU A 265 -9.85 -13.65 -5.53
CA LEU A 265 -10.99 -14.16 -4.78
C LEU A 265 -10.76 -15.60 -4.36
N GLU A 266 -11.15 -15.92 -3.11
CA GLU A 266 -11.04 -17.25 -2.54
C GLU A 266 -12.22 -17.52 -1.61
N GLY A 267 -12.74 -18.74 -1.63
CA GLY A 267 -13.86 -19.16 -0.77
C GLY A 267 -15.09 -18.26 -0.94
N GLU A 268 -15.66 -17.83 0.17
CA GLU A 268 -16.84 -16.96 0.25
C GLU A 268 -16.51 -15.47 0.23
N ALA A 269 -15.23 -15.08 0.27
CA ALA A 269 -14.78 -13.69 0.25
C ALA A 269 -14.82 -13.14 -1.18
N THR A 270 -16.01 -12.82 -1.68
CA THR A 270 -16.26 -12.41 -3.07
C THR A 270 -16.95 -11.07 -3.21
N THR A 271 -17.30 -10.41 -2.11
CA THR A 271 -18.06 -9.15 -2.14
C THR A 271 -17.47 -8.15 -1.17
N LEU A 272 -17.22 -6.93 -1.65
CA LEU A 272 -16.85 -5.80 -0.80
C LEU A 272 -18.06 -5.36 0.02
N ARG A 273 -17.90 -5.25 1.33
CA ARG A 273 -18.97 -4.89 2.27
C ARG A 273 -19.03 -3.39 2.58
N VAL A 274 -18.02 -2.65 2.14
CA VAL A 274 -17.82 -1.23 2.45
C VAL A 274 -17.41 -0.46 1.19
N PRO A 275 -17.53 0.87 1.17
CA PRO A 275 -16.98 1.69 0.10
C PRO A 275 -15.51 1.36 -0.14
N PHE A 276 -15.15 1.19 -1.40
CA PHE A 276 -13.81 0.77 -1.78
C PHE A 276 -13.32 1.53 -3.01
N CYS A 277 -12.02 1.82 -3.05
CA CYS A 277 -11.41 2.49 -4.19
C CYS A 277 -10.31 1.62 -4.79
N PHE A 278 -10.38 1.41 -6.12
CA PHE A 278 -9.28 0.85 -6.89
C PHE A 278 -8.59 1.96 -7.68
N LEU A 279 -7.30 2.19 -7.40
CA LEU A 279 -6.46 3.05 -8.22
C LEU A 279 -5.52 2.17 -9.06
N TYR A 280 -5.57 2.36 -10.38
CA TYR A 280 -4.83 1.55 -11.35
C TYR A 280 -3.68 2.34 -11.97
N ALA A 281 -2.60 1.63 -12.29
CA ALA A 281 -1.58 2.13 -13.20
C ALA A 281 -2.11 2.20 -14.65
N ASP A 282 -1.52 3.07 -15.46
CA ASP A 282 -1.79 3.16 -16.90
C ASP A 282 -0.94 2.15 -17.65
N THR A 283 -1.47 0.96 -17.87
CA THR A 283 -0.78 -0.09 -18.61
C THR A 283 -0.96 0.03 -20.13
N SER A 284 -1.74 1.00 -20.61
CA SER A 284 -2.06 1.18 -22.03
C SER A 284 -0.83 1.46 -22.90
N LYS A 285 0.25 1.98 -22.31
CA LYS A 285 1.51 2.33 -23.01
C LYS A 285 2.69 1.43 -22.65
N SER A 286 2.52 0.42 -21.80
CA SER A 286 3.58 -0.52 -21.50
C SER A 286 3.78 -1.47 -22.68
N GLY A 287 4.89 -1.31 -23.40
CA GLY A 287 5.23 -2.13 -24.58
C GLY A 287 5.59 -3.58 -24.26
N ASN A 288 5.63 -3.97 -23.00
CA ASN A 288 5.82 -5.35 -22.57
C ASN A 288 4.46 -5.95 -22.20
N ALA A 289 4.34 -7.27 -22.36
CA ALA A 289 3.18 -8.07 -21.95
C ALA A 289 2.97 -8.01 -20.43
N THR A 290 2.61 -6.82 -19.94
CA THR A 290 2.33 -6.57 -18.53
C THR A 290 0.84 -6.87 -18.31
N VAL A 291 0.52 -7.47 -17.18
CA VAL A 291 -0.87 -7.67 -16.76
C VAL A 291 -1.60 -6.33 -16.77
N ARG A 292 -2.67 -6.23 -17.56
CA ARG A 292 -3.50 -5.03 -17.57
C ARG A 292 -4.42 -5.06 -16.36
N THR A 293 -4.26 -4.08 -15.47
CA THR A 293 -5.05 -3.96 -14.24
C THR A 293 -6.19 -2.95 -14.35
N GLU A 294 -6.16 -2.07 -15.36
CA GLU A 294 -7.13 -0.99 -15.57
C GLU A 294 -8.57 -1.50 -15.57
N GLY A 295 -9.37 -1.01 -14.62
CA GLY A 295 -10.78 -1.39 -14.48
C GLY A 295 -11.03 -2.86 -14.12
N MET A 296 -9.99 -3.64 -13.89
CA MET A 296 -10.10 -5.10 -13.70
C MET A 296 -11.01 -5.48 -12.53
N ASN A 297 -10.97 -4.68 -11.45
CA ASN A 297 -11.74 -4.96 -10.24
C ASN A 297 -13.04 -4.16 -10.14
N ASP A 298 -13.41 -3.38 -11.17
CA ASP A 298 -14.53 -2.43 -11.10
C ASP A 298 -15.89 -3.13 -10.87
N ALA A 299 -16.02 -4.39 -11.29
CA ALA A 299 -17.22 -5.18 -11.04
C ALA A 299 -17.47 -5.49 -9.56
N LEU A 300 -16.41 -5.41 -8.70
CA LEU A 300 -16.54 -5.54 -7.24
C LEU A 300 -17.12 -4.30 -6.57
N LEU A 301 -17.06 -3.14 -7.23
CA LEU A 301 -17.47 -1.87 -6.63
C LEU A 301 -18.99 -1.77 -6.51
N GLY A 302 -19.46 -1.61 -5.28
CA GLY A 302 -20.83 -1.26 -4.94
C GLY A 302 -21.05 0.25 -4.86
N ALA A 303 -22.13 0.66 -4.20
CA ALA A 303 -22.47 2.07 -3.98
C ALA A 303 -21.35 2.82 -3.23
N GLY A 304 -20.96 3.98 -3.74
CA GLY A 304 -19.86 4.79 -3.19
C GLY A 304 -18.46 4.24 -3.50
N GLY A 305 -18.35 3.18 -4.30
CA GLY A 305 -17.06 2.67 -4.74
C GLY A 305 -16.52 3.42 -5.96
N ILE A 306 -15.19 3.55 -6.06
CA ILE A 306 -14.52 4.34 -7.12
C ILE A 306 -13.45 3.49 -7.79
N GLY A 307 -13.49 3.40 -9.12
CA GLY A 307 -12.41 2.92 -9.95
C GLY A 307 -11.75 4.09 -10.69
N ALA A 308 -10.43 4.19 -10.66
CA ALA A 308 -9.74 5.24 -11.38
C ALA A 308 -8.33 4.84 -11.86
N VAL A 309 -7.93 5.35 -13.02
CA VAL A 309 -6.60 5.16 -13.61
C VAL A 309 -5.78 6.45 -13.45
N LEU A 310 -4.55 6.32 -12.99
CA LEU A 310 -3.56 7.39 -13.00
C LEU A 310 -2.77 7.34 -14.32
N ARG A 311 -3.14 8.19 -15.27
CA ARG A 311 -2.61 8.16 -16.65
C ARG A 311 -1.12 8.42 -16.67
N GLY A 312 -0.41 7.62 -17.44
CA GLY A 312 1.04 7.67 -17.58
C GLY A 312 1.80 7.10 -16.39
N SER A 313 1.13 6.57 -15.36
CA SER A 313 1.79 5.92 -14.24
C SER A 313 2.13 4.45 -14.54
N MET A 314 3.08 3.91 -13.80
CA MET A 314 3.41 2.49 -13.72
C MET A 314 3.28 2.02 -12.26
N HIS A 315 3.37 0.72 -12.04
CA HIS A 315 3.19 0.07 -10.75
C HIS A 315 3.94 0.73 -9.57
N LEU A 316 5.21 1.07 -9.77
CA LEU A 316 6.03 1.66 -8.71
C LEU A 316 5.76 3.16 -8.46
N ASN A 317 4.99 3.84 -9.30
CA ASN A 317 4.59 5.22 -9.04
C ASN A 317 3.68 5.36 -7.80
N PHE A 318 3.00 4.28 -7.37
CA PHE A 318 2.17 4.26 -6.16
C PHE A 318 2.98 4.17 -4.86
N THR A 319 4.28 4.25 -4.94
CA THR A 319 5.22 4.22 -3.80
C THR A 319 6.07 5.46 -3.78
N ASP A 320 6.81 5.69 -2.70
CA ASP A 320 7.77 6.78 -2.63
C ASP A 320 8.98 6.62 -3.59
N MET A 321 9.08 5.49 -4.30
CA MET A 321 9.97 5.38 -5.46
C MET A 321 9.67 6.46 -6.51
N ASN A 322 8.42 6.94 -6.57
CA ASN A 322 8.04 8.10 -7.36
C ASN A 322 8.85 9.36 -7.00
N ASN A 323 9.23 9.51 -5.75
CA ASN A 323 10.00 10.64 -5.23
C ASN A 323 11.53 10.40 -5.27
N LEU A 324 11.95 9.16 -5.48
CA LEU A 324 13.33 8.74 -5.55
C LEU A 324 13.74 8.60 -7.04
N SER A 325 14.71 9.37 -7.49
CA SER A 325 15.17 9.34 -8.89
C SER A 325 15.88 8.04 -9.30
N MET A 326 16.09 7.11 -8.37
CA MET A 326 16.90 5.91 -8.54
C MET A 326 16.39 4.92 -9.59
N MET A 327 15.07 4.85 -9.82
CA MET A 327 14.45 3.86 -10.71
C MET A 327 13.61 4.50 -11.81
N ALA A 328 14.12 5.56 -12.43
CA ALA A 328 13.39 6.31 -13.46
C ALA A 328 12.81 5.45 -14.61
N ARG A 329 13.45 4.32 -14.92
CA ARG A 329 12.94 3.39 -15.95
C ARG A 329 11.78 2.50 -15.49
N ALA A 330 11.61 2.35 -14.16
CA ALA A 330 10.52 1.59 -13.56
C ALA A 330 9.29 2.46 -13.22
N LEU A 331 9.39 3.76 -13.50
CA LEU A 331 8.34 4.75 -13.35
C LEU A 331 7.79 5.13 -14.72
N GLY A 332 6.50 5.45 -14.74
CA GLY A 332 5.80 5.88 -15.96
C GLY A 332 6.20 7.29 -16.41
N SER A 333 5.55 7.75 -17.47
CA SER A 333 5.76 9.08 -18.06
C SER A 333 5.05 10.22 -17.32
N ILE A 334 4.25 9.90 -16.30
CA ILE A 334 3.57 10.89 -15.47
C ILE A 334 4.58 11.81 -14.78
N ASP A 335 4.27 13.10 -14.68
CA ASP A 335 5.06 14.01 -13.82
C ASP A 335 4.98 13.52 -12.37
N ARG A 336 6.13 13.43 -11.70
CA ARG A 336 6.26 12.85 -10.37
C ARG A 336 5.58 13.68 -9.29
N GLY A 337 5.66 15.01 -9.41
CA GLY A 337 4.99 15.94 -8.50
C GLY A 337 3.47 15.82 -8.64
N GLU A 338 2.99 15.76 -9.88
CA GLU A 338 1.57 15.58 -10.18
C GLU A 338 1.07 14.21 -9.70
N MET A 339 1.81 13.11 -9.94
CA MET A 339 1.50 11.79 -9.39
C MET A 339 1.33 11.83 -7.87
N SER A 340 2.32 12.40 -7.19
CA SER A 340 2.30 12.50 -5.72
C SER A 340 1.12 13.37 -5.25
N ARG A 341 0.85 14.48 -5.92
CA ARG A 341 -0.26 15.39 -5.60
C ARG A 341 -1.62 14.68 -5.75
N VAL A 342 -1.85 14.01 -6.87
CA VAL A 342 -3.12 13.35 -7.15
C VAL A 342 -3.34 12.16 -6.22
N LEU A 343 -2.30 11.33 -6.01
CA LEU A 343 -2.40 10.15 -5.13
C LEU A 343 -2.71 10.56 -3.68
N ARG A 344 -2.04 11.58 -3.14
CA ARG A 344 -2.29 12.10 -1.80
C ARG A 344 -3.70 12.68 -1.67
N ALA A 345 -4.11 13.53 -2.63
CA ALA A 345 -5.44 14.14 -2.64
C ALA A 345 -6.56 13.10 -2.71
N ALA A 346 -6.43 12.08 -3.57
CA ALA A 346 -7.40 11.00 -3.69
C ALA A 346 -7.48 10.16 -2.40
N THR A 347 -6.32 9.83 -1.81
CA THR A 347 -6.29 9.00 -0.59
C THR A 347 -6.88 9.73 0.61
N VAL A 348 -6.47 10.98 0.84
CA VAL A 348 -7.03 11.78 1.93
C VAL A 348 -8.51 12.02 1.72
N GLY A 349 -8.93 12.46 0.51
CA GLY A 349 -10.32 12.75 0.23
C GLY A 349 -11.24 11.54 0.39
N PHE A 350 -10.77 10.35 0.01
CA PHE A 350 -11.52 9.11 0.18
C PHE A 350 -11.74 8.78 1.67
N PHE A 351 -10.67 8.76 2.48
CA PHE A 351 -10.80 8.44 3.89
C PHE A 351 -11.49 9.54 4.69
N GLU A 352 -11.29 10.80 4.36
CA GLU A 352 -12.06 11.90 4.99
C GLU A 352 -13.57 11.77 4.73
N HIS A 353 -13.95 11.41 3.50
CA HIS A 353 -15.35 11.19 3.18
C HIS A 353 -15.96 10.03 3.97
N HIS A 354 -15.32 8.86 3.89
CA HIS A 354 -15.92 7.63 4.42
C HIS A 354 -15.72 7.41 5.92
N LEU A 355 -14.70 8.00 6.52
CA LEU A 355 -14.43 7.86 7.97
C LEU A 355 -14.79 9.09 8.79
N ASN A 356 -14.81 10.28 8.18
CA ASN A 356 -15.09 11.55 8.87
C ASN A 356 -16.35 12.25 8.36
N GLY A 357 -17.03 11.73 7.33
CA GLY A 357 -18.26 12.30 6.78
C GLY A 357 -18.06 13.62 6.02
N LYS A 358 -16.82 13.96 5.63
CA LYS A 358 -16.54 15.16 4.85
C LYS A 358 -16.96 14.96 3.38
N PRO A 359 -17.13 16.04 2.60
CA PRO A 359 -17.36 15.91 1.15
C PRO A 359 -16.25 15.13 0.45
N LEU A 360 -16.61 14.30 -0.52
CA LEU A 360 -15.63 13.57 -1.32
C LEU A 360 -14.81 14.54 -2.17
N THR A 361 -13.49 14.46 -2.06
CA THR A 361 -12.53 15.26 -2.81
C THR A 361 -11.45 14.37 -3.44
N GLY A 362 -10.62 14.92 -4.33
CA GLY A 362 -9.48 14.21 -4.93
C GLY A 362 -9.83 13.32 -6.13
N PHE A 363 -11.10 13.22 -6.51
CA PHE A 363 -11.57 12.39 -7.63
C PHE A 363 -12.15 13.19 -8.80
N THR A 364 -11.82 14.45 -8.92
CA THR A 364 -12.21 15.24 -10.11
C THR A 364 -11.44 14.74 -11.33
N PRO A 365 -12.12 14.27 -12.38
CA PRO A 365 -11.46 13.83 -13.62
C PRO A 365 -10.55 14.91 -14.20
N SER A 366 -9.38 14.50 -14.68
CA SER A 366 -8.36 15.39 -15.24
C SER A 366 -7.56 14.68 -16.33
N ALA A 367 -6.55 15.35 -16.89
CA ALA A 367 -5.61 14.70 -17.80
C ALA A 367 -4.84 13.55 -17.13
N THR A 368 -4.68 13.63 -15.81
CA THR A 368 -3.93 12.64 -15.01
C THR A 368 -4.83 11.57 -14.40
N LEU A 369 -6.05 11.92 -13.95
CA LEU A 369 -6.97 11.01 -13.27
C LEU A 369 -8.19 10.73 -14.16
N ALA A 370 -8.35 9.48 -14.57
CA ALA A 370 -9.51 9.02 -15.34
C ALA A 370 -10.37 8.08 -14.49
N ILE A 371 -11.62 8.43 -14.26
CA ILE A 371 -12.57 7.59 -13.53
C ILE A 371 -13.04 6.46 -14.46
N THR A 372 -12.94 5.22 -13.99
CA THR A 372 -13.42 4.01 -14.68
C THR A 372 -14.80 3.61 -14.17
N LYS A 373 -15.04 3.83 -12.88
CA LYS A 373 -16.32 3.61 -12.22
C LYS A 373 -16.47 4.56 -11.01
N GLY A 374 -17.66 5.12 -10.82
CA GLY A 374 -18.00 6.01 -9.71
C GLY A 374 -19.49 6.28 -9.66
#